data_fe3cdde0af987a2d5f2b0099b0692be5
#
_entry.id   fe3cdde0af987a2d5f2b0099b0692be5
#
_cell.length_a   1.000
_cell.length_b   1.000
_cell.length_c   1.000
_cell.angle_alpha   90.00
_cell.angle_beta   90.00
_cell.angle_gamma   90.00
#
_symmetry.space_group_name_H-M   'P 1'
#
loop_
_entity.id
_entity.type
_entity.pdbx_description
1 polymer ?
#
loop_
_entity_poly.entity_id
_entity_poly.type
_entity_poly.pdbx_seq_one_letter_code
_entity_poly.pdbx_strand_id
1 'polypeptide(L)'
;GKERKVNTTFKDVAGHEEAKRELMEVVDFLKNPKKYLEIGAEIPKGVLLVGPPGTGKTLLARAVAGEAGAPFFSVSASEFMEMFVGVGASRVRSLFEDARRNAPSIIFIDELDSIGRKRGAGIGGGHDEREQTLNQILSEMDGFEKDTSVIVLAATNRPDILDPALLR
;
A
#
# COMPACT_ATOMS: atom_id res chain seq x y z
N GLY A 1 -1.00 -12.81 -3.38
CA GLY A 1 -0.45 -13.81 -2.51
C GLY A 1 0.18 -13.28 -1.24
N LYS A 2 0.49 -14.19 -0.37
CA LYS A 2 1.07 -13.89 0.94
C LYS A 2 2.53 -14.32 1.00
N GLU A 3 3.38 -13.44 1.46
CA GLU A 3 4.78 -13.76 1.73
C GLU A 3 5.09 -13.43 3.19
N ARG A 4 5.36 -14.45 4.01
CA ARG A 4 5.67 -14.27 5.42
C ARG A 4 7.05 -13.68 5.65
N LYS A 5 7.99 -14.02 4.77
CA LYS A 5 9.35 -13.52 4.86
C LYS A 5 9.79 -13.00 3.51
N VAL A 6 9.99 -11.70 3.45
CA VAL A 6 10.46 -11.04 2.24
C VAL A 6 11.95 -10.80 2.38
N ASN A 7 12.73 -11.34 1.45
CA ASN A 7 14.19 -11.17 1.48
C ASN A 7 14.66 -9.92 0.75
N THR A 8 13.77 -9.28 0.00
CA THR A 8 14.08 -8.04 -0.72
C THR A 8 14.28 -6.90 0.28
N THR A 9 15.34 -6.12 0.08
CA THR A 9 15.61 -4.94 0.90
C THR A 9 15.89 -3.74 0.00
N PHE A 10 16.09 -2.57 0.57
CA PHE A 10 16.41 -1.38 -0.20
C PHE A 10 17.71 -1.51 -1.00
N LYS A 11 18.60 -2.40 -0.59
CA LYS A 11 19.82 -2.68 -1.35
C LYS A 11 19.53 -3.29 -2.72
N ASP A 12 18.39 -3.98 -2.85
CA ASP A 12 18.00 -4.62 -4.10
C ASP A 12 17.31 -3.66 -5.06
N VAL A 13 16.98 -2.46 -4.58
CA VAL A 13 16.32 -1.44 -5.38
C VAL A 13 17.36 -0.43 -5.84
N ALA A 14 17.59 -0.37 -7.14
CA ALA A 14 18.55 0.58 -7.70
C ALA A 14 17.96 1.99 -7.70
N GLY A 15 18.74 2.95 -7.20
CA GLY A 15 18.32 4.35 -7.20
C GLY A 15 17.21 4.65 -6.21
N HIS A 16 16.39 5.66 -6.54
CA HIS A 16 15.24 6.11 -5.74
C HIS A 16 15.59 6.43 -4.29
N GLU A 17 16.72 7.07 -4.07
CA GLU A 17 17.23 7.34 -2.71
C GLU A 17 16.27 8.19 -1.88
N GLU A 18 15.62 9.17 -2.51
CA GLU A 18 14.69 10.02 -1.82
C GLU A 18 13.41 9.28 -1.43
N ALA A 19 12.90 8.46 -2.35
CA ALA A 19 11.73 7.63 -2.07
C ALA A 19 12.01 6.65 -0.93
N LYS A 20 13.18 6.03 -0.96
CA LYS A 20 13.63 5.13 0.12
C LYS A 20 13.66 5.86 1.47
N ARG A 21 14.18 7.07 1.48
CA ARG A 21 14.26 7.87 2.70
C ARG A 21 12.89 8.17 3.27
N GLU A 22 11.94 8.55 2.42
CA GLU A 22 10.58 8.82 2.84
C GLU A 22 9.88 7.55 3.36
N LEU A 23 10.14 6.42 2.71
CA LEU A 23 9.55 5.15 3.11
C LEU A 23 10.15 4.58 4.41
N MET A 24 11.29 5.10 4.85
CA MET A 24 11.84 4.68 6.14
C MET A 24 10.92 5.02 7.31
N GLU A 25 10.08 6.04 7.18
CA GLU A 25 9.07 6.32 8.21
C GLU A 25 8.12 5.14 8.38
N VAL A 26 7.70 4.54 7.26
CA VAL A 26 6.84 3.37 7.26
C VAL A 26 7.57 2.17 7.87
N VAL A 27 8.83 1.97 7.47
CA VAL A 27 9.65 0.87 7.99
C VAL A 27 9.79 1.00 9.51
N ASP A 28 10.10 2.17 9.99
CA ASP A 28 10.28 2.41 11.42
C ASP A 28 9.00 2.16 12.20
N PHE A 29 7.87 2.60 11.68
CA PHE A 29 6.58 2.33 12.30
C PHE A 29 6.32 0.82 12.39
N LEU A 30 6.53 0.10 11.28
CA LEU A 30 6.26 -1.34 11.24
C LEU A 30 7.17 -2.12 12.19
N LYS A 31 8.38 -1.63 12.42
CA LYS A 31 9.30 -2.26 13.37
C LYS A 31 8.91 -2.02 14.82
N ASN A 32 8.31 -0.87 15.12
CA ASN A 32 7.99 -0.45 16.47
C ASN A 32 6.64 0.26 16.55
N PRO A 33 5.54 -0.40 16.20
CA PRO A 33 4.24 0.28 16.17
C PRO A 33 3.83 0.82 17.54
N LYS A 34 4.13 0.09 18.62
CA LYS A 34 3.79 0.53 19.97
C LYS A 34 4.38 1.86 20.35
N LYS A 35 5.64 2.08 19.98
CA LYS A 35 6.34 3.33 20.27
C LYS A 35 5.60 4.52 19.66
N TYR A 36 5.18 4.40 18.40
CA TYR A 36 4.46 5.47 17.72
C TYR A 36 3.10 5.71 18.33
N LEU A 37 2.39 4.65 18.68
CA LEU A 37 1.06 4.76 19.29
C LEU A 37 1.12 5.39 20.67
N GLU A 38 2.12 5.05 21.47
CA GLU A 38 2.28 5.58 22.83
C GLU A 38 2.58 7.06 22.86
N ILE A 39 3.36 7.56 21.91
CA ILE A 39 3.69 8.99 21.88
C ILE A 39 2.64 9.82 21.14
N GLY A 40 1.57 9.17 20.64
CA GLY A 40 0.52 9.85 19.91
C GLY A 40 0.97 10.38 18.56
N ALA A 41 1.99 9.79 17.98
CA ALA A 41 2.49 10.20 16.66
C ALA A 41 1.47 9.88 15.57
N GLU A 42 1.37 10.77 14.60
CA GLU A 42 0.55 10.53 13.44
C GLU A 42 1.30 9.60 12.48
N ILE A 43 0.71 8.43 12.22
CA ILE A 43 1.32 7.42 11.36
C ILE A 43 0.65 7.39 9.99
N PRO A 44 1.41 7.11 8.94
CA PRO A 44 0.79 6.94 7.62
C PRO A 44 -0.02 5.65 7.61
N LYS A 45 -1.26 5.73 7.16
CA LYS A 45 -2.13 4.55 6.99
C LYS A 45 -1.93 3.92 5.63
N GLY A 46 -1.54 4.73 4.67
CA GLY A 46 -1.32 4.27 3.32
C GLY A 46 -0.26 5.09 2.61
N VAL A 47 0.30 4.50 1.58
CA VAL A 47 1.31 5.15 0.75
C VAL A 47 0.93 4.90 -0.71
N LEU A 48 0.90 5.97 -1.48
CA LEU A 48 0.66 5.87 -2.92
C LEU A 48 2.01 5.96 -3.63
N LEU A 49 2.38 4.87 -4.31
CA LEU A 49 3.59 4.82 -5.12
C LEU A 49 3.21 5.21 -6.55
N VAL A 50 3.59 6.40 -6.95
CA VAL A 50 3.26 6.97 -8.26
C VAL A 50 4.52 6.96 -9.12
N GLY A 51 4.43 6.42 -10.31
CA GLY A 51 5.59 6.41 -11.20
C GLY A 51 5.31 5.70 -12.51
N PRO A 52 6.20 5.83 -13.48
CA PRO A 52 6.04 5.15 -14.77
C PRO A 52 6.05 3.64 -14.60
N PRO A 53 5.45 2.91 -15.56
CA PRO A 53 5.58 1.45 -15.58
C PRO A 53 7.05 1.04 -15.64
N GLY A 54 7.39 -0.04 -14.95
CA GLY A 54 8.75 -0.55 -14.98
C GLY A 54 9.75 0.18 -14.11
N THR A 55 9.33 1.10 -13.26
CA THR A 55 10.24 1.81 -12.35
C THR A 55 10.51 1.04 -11.06
N GLY A 56 9.90 -0.13 -10.90
CA GLY A 56 10.15 -0.96 -9.73
C GLY A 56 9.30 -0.63 -8.52
N LYS A 57 8.06 -0.16 -8.74
CA LYS A 57 7.14 0.14 -7.62
C LYS A 57 6.85 -1.10 -6.79
N THR A 58 6.63 -2.23 -7.43
CA THR A 58 6.40 -3.50 -6.73
C THR A 58 7.63 -3.90 -5.94
N LEU A 59 8.79 -3.79 -6.55
CA LEU A 59 10.05 -4.13 -5.89
C LEU A 59 10.28 -3.23 -4.66
N LEU A 60 9.97 -1.95 -4.80
CA LEU A 60 10.12 -1.00 -3.71
C LEU A 60 9.16 -1.32 -2.55
N ALA A 61 7.91 -1.69 -2.87
CA ALA A 61 6.95 -2.11 -1.86
C ALA A 61 7.43 -3.35 -1.11
N ARG A 62 7.95 -4.34 -1.84
CA ARG A 62 8.52 -5.54 -1.23
C ARG A 62 9.72 -5.22 -0.37
N ALA A 63 10.52 -4.25 -0.79
CA ALA A 63 11.69 -3.82 -0.03
C ALA A 63 11.30 -3.21 1.31
N VAL A 64 10.21 -2.46 1.35
CA VAL A 64 9.68 -1.92 2.62
C VAL A 64 9.35 -3.07 3.57
N ALA A 65 8.67 -4.09 3.08
CA ALA A 65 8.35 -5.26 3.88
C ALA A 65 9.61 -5.98 4.37
N GLY A 66 10.58 -6.16 3.49
CA GLY A 66 11.84 -6.81 3.85
C GLY A 66 12.64 -6.04 4.88
N GLU A 67 12.72 -4.72 4.73
CA GLU A 67 13.41 -3.88 5.71
C GLU A 67 12.72 -3.94 7.07
N ALA A 68 11.40 -3.98 7.09
CA ALA A 68 10.65 -4.00 8.33
C ALA A 68 10.51 -5.40 8.93
N GLY A 69 10.84 -6.44 8.18
CA GLY A 69 10.61 -7.81 8.62
C GLY A 69 9.12 -8.14 8.71
N ALA A 70 8.29 -7.49 7.90
CA ALA A 70 6.84 -7.62 7.93
C ALA A 70 6.33 -8.52 6.81
N PRO A 71 5.27 -9.30 7.04
CA PRO A 71 4.63 -10.07 5.97
C PRO A 71 4.06 -9.17 4.89
N PHE A 72 4.07 -9.66 3.68
CA PHE A 72 3.66 -8.91 2.48
C PHE A 72 2.49 -9.64 1.81
N PHE A 73 1.38 -8.93 1.66
CA PHE A 73 0.18 -9.43 1.02
C PHE A 73 -0.09 -8.62 -0.23
N SER A 74 -0.40 -9.27 -1.33
CA SER A 74 -0.57 -8.60 -2.61
C SER A 74 -1.93 -8.90 -3.24
N VAL A 75 -2.58 -7.88 -3.75
CA VAL A 75 -3.86 -7.99 -4.44
C VAL A 75 -3.92 -6.91 -5.53
N SER A 76 -4.61 -7.20 -6.63
CA SER A 76 -4.83 -6.16 -7.63
C SER A 76 -5.99 -5.27 -7.22
N ALA A 77 -5.99 -4.03 -7.73
CA ALA A 77 -7.08 -3.11 -7.44
C ALA A 77 -8.42 -3.63 -7.94
N SER A 78 -8.43 -4.30 -9.10
CA SER A 78 -9.66 -4.88 -9.62
C SER A 78 -10.21 -5.99 -8.74
N GLU A 79 -9.35 -6.85 -8.21
CA GLU A 79 -9.77 -7.89 -7.26
C GLU A 79 -10.34 -7.26 -5.98
N PHE A 80 -9.71 -6.19 -5.52
CA PHE A 80 -10.19 -5.45 -4.36
C PHE A 80 -11.60 -4.91 -4.60
N MET A 81 -11.83 -4.35 -5.77
CA MET A 81 -13.14 -3.78 -6.10
C MET A 81 -14.23 -4.85 -6.22
N GLU A 82 -13.88 -6.06 -6.62
CA GLU A 82 -14.83 -7.17 -6.66
C GLU A 82 -15.42 -7.46 -5.28
N MET A 83 -14.71 -7.13 -4.23
CA MET A 83 -15.20 -7.29 -2.87
C MET A 83 -16.48 -6.50 -2.61
N PHE A 84 -16.62 -5.34 -3.25
CA PHE A 84 -17.77 -4.48 -3.04
C PHE A 84 -18.99 -4.87 -3.88
N VAL A 85 -18.79 -5.66 -4.92
CA VAL A 85 -19.90 -6.15 -5.74
C VAL A 85 -20.25 -7.61 -5.41
N GLY A 86 -19.55 -8.20 -4.45
CA GLY A 86 -19.85 -9.54 -3.96
C GLY A 86 -19.18 -10.69 -4.69
N VAL A 87 -18.57 -10.43 -5.83
CA VAL A 87 -17.85 -11.45 -6.60
C VAL A 87 -16.41 -11.51 -6.09
N GLY A 88 -15.96 -12.69 -5.68
CA GLY A 88 -14.60 -12.85 -5.17
C GLY A 88 -14.36 -12.25 -3.79
N ALA A 89 -15.43 -11.81 -3.13
CA ALA A 89 -15.35 -11.12 -1.84
C ALA A 89 -14.66 -11.94 -0.76
N SER A 90 -14.95 -13.23 -0.71
CA SER A 90 -14.41 -14.10 0.34
C SER A 90 -12.88 -14.20 0.28
N ARG A 91 -12.32 -14.23 -0.93
CA ARG A 91 -10.87 -14.35 -1.11
C ARG A 91 -10.16 -13.08 -0.64
N VAL A 92 -10.68 -11.91 -0.99
CA VAL A 92 -10.08 -10.64 -0.60
C VAL A 92 -10.26 -10.41 0.90
N ARG A 93 -11.42 -10.77 1.46
CA ARG A 93 -11.64 -10.67 2.90
C ARG A 93 -10.67 -11.56 3.67
N SER A 94 -10.45 -12.78 3.19
CA SER A 94 -9.50 -13.70 3.81
C SER A 94 -8.08 -13.11 3.82
N LEU A 95 -7.70 -12.46 2.74
CA LEU A 95 -6.40 -11.80 2.63
C LEU A 95 -6.26 -10.68 3.68
N PHE A 96 -7.29 -9.85 3.82
CA PHE A 96 -7.26 -8.78 4.81
C PHE A 96 -7.27 -9.30 6.24
N GLU A 97 -8.02 -10.33 6.51
CA GLU A 97 -8.03 -10.98 7.83
C GLU A 97 -6.67 -11.57 8.16
N ASP A 98 -6.03 -12.20 7.18
CA ASP A 98 -4.69 -12.74 7.35
C ASP A 98 -3.68 -11.63 7.65
N ALA A 99 -3.76 -10.52 6.92
CA ALA A 99 -2.87 -9.39 7.14
C ALA A 99 -3.03 -8.85 8.56
N ARG A 100 -4.25 -8.76 9.04
CA ARG A 100 -4.55 -8.30 10.39
C ARG A 100 -4.00 -9.24 11.45
N ARG A 101 -4.22 -10.54 11.26
CA ARG A 101 -3.71 -11.54 12.20
C ARG A 101 -2.19 -11.59 12.27
N ASN A 102 -1.53 -11.16 11.19
CA ASN A 102 -0.07 -11.15 11.10
C ASN A 102 0.50 -9.74 11.18
N ALA A 103 -0.24 -8.81 11.77
CA ALA A 103 0.26 -7.44 11.94
C ALA A 103 1.47 -7.42 12.88
N PRO A 104 2.46 -6.54 12.68
CA PRO A 104 2.55 -5.54 11.61
C PRO A 104 2.75 -6.18 10.23
N SER A 105 2.00 -5.70 9.25
CA SER A 105 2.05 -6.28 7.91
C SER A 105 1.78 -5.22 6.85
N ILE A 106 2.04 -5.58 5.59
CA ILE A 106 1.82 -4.70 4.44
C ILE A 106 0.85 -5.35 3.49
N ILE A 107 -0.14 -4.57 3.03
CA ILE A 107 -0.99 -4.95 1.92
C ILE A 107 -0.60 -4.08 0.73
N PHE A 108 -0.21 -4.73 -0.36
CA PHE A 108 0.14 -4.04 -1.59
C PHE A 108 -0.98 -4.18 -2.61
N ILE A 109 -1.47 -3.04 -3.11
CA ILE A 109 -2.54 -3.00 -4.11
C ILE A 109 -1.94 -2.48 -5.40
N ASP A 110 -1.90 -3.35 -6.42
CA ASP A 110 -1.32 -3.01 -7.70
C ASP A 110 -2.39 -2.51 -8.68
N GLU A 111 -1.93 -1.79 -9.69
CA GLU A 111 -2.77 -1.32 -10.79
C GLU A 111 -3.97 -0.47 -10.34
N LEU A 112 -3.71 0.48 -9.46
CA LEU A 112 -4.76 1.33 -8.93
C LEU A 112 -5.47 2.14 -10.01
N ASP A 113 -4.76 2.53 -11.06
CA ASP A 113 -5.30 3.31 -12.15
C ASP A 113 -6.33 2.54 -13.01
N SER A 114 -6.35 1.22 -12.93
CA SER A 114 -7.36 0.44 -13.65
C SER A 114 -8.78 0.73 -13.11
N ILE A 115 -8.89 1.05 -11.83
CA ILE A 115 -10.16 1.44 -11.22
C ILE A 115 -10.58 2.84 -11.66
N GLY A 116 -9.64 3.77 -11.68
CA GLY A 116 -9.90 5.15 -12.09
C GLY A 116 -10.47 5.26 -13.49
N ARG A 117 -9.97 4.44 -14.41
CA ARG A 117 -10.45 4.44 -15.78
C ARG A 117 -11.92 4.02 -15.89
N LYS A 118 -12.36 3.09 -15.05
CA LYS A 118 -13.72 2.58 -15.08
C LYS A 118 -14.74 3.56 -14.55
N ARG A 119 -14.29 4.58 -13.83
CA ARG A 119 -15.19 5.59 -13.24
C ARG A 119 -15.37 6.82 -14.12
N GLY A 120 -15.07 6.70 -15.39
CA GLY A 120 -15.24 7.81 -16.33
C GLY A 120 -14.27 8.94 -16.10
N ALA A 121 -13.11 8.60 -15.71
CA ALA A 121 -12.09 9.52 -15.27
C ALA A 121 -11.39 10.23 -16.42
N GLY A 122 -12.10 10.61 -17.43
CA GLY A 122 -11.48 11.31 -18.53
C GLY A 122 -11.23 12.79 -18.25
N ILE A 123 -11.73 13.28 -17.15
CA ILE A 123 -11.70 14.71 -16.85
C ILE A 123 -11.10 14.90 -15.48
N GLY A 124 -9.92 15.41 -15.42
CA GLY A 124 -9.35 15.74 -14.16
C GLY A 124 -7.95 15.19 -14.03
N GLY A 125 -7.22 15.74 -13.15
CA GLY A 125 -5.89 15.31 -12.88
C GLY A 125 -5.90 13.92 -12.30
N GLY A 126 -5.31 12.98 -12.98
CA GLY A 126 -5.23 11.62 -12.51
C GLY A 126 -4.69 11.48 -11.10
N HIS A 127 -3.86 12.43 -10.65
CA HIS A 127 -3.27 12.39 -9.32
C HIS A 127 -4.31 12.48 -8.20
N ASP A 128 -5.19 13.48 -8.27
CA ASP A 128 -6.24 13.67 -7.25
C ASP A 128 -7.19 12.48 -7.20
N GLU A 129 -7.49 11.93 -8.36
CA GLU A 129 -8.36 10.80 -8.49
C GLU A 129 -7.78 9.53 -7.88
N ARG A 130 -6.49 9.33 -8.09
CA ARG A 130 -5.76 8.19 -7.52
C ARG A 130 -5.70 8.29 -6.01
N GLU A 131 -5.46 9.47 -5.46
CA GLU A 131 -5.48 9.68 -4.02
C GLU A 131 -6.85 9.46 -3.45
N GLN A 132 -7.90 9.94 -4.13
CA GLN A 132 -9.27 9.71 -3.71
C GLN A 132 -9.61 8.23 -3.69
N THR A 133 -9.17 7.49 -4.69
CA THR A 133 -9.40 6.04 -4.75
C THR A 133 -8.70 5.34 -3.59
N LEU A 134 -7.46 5.68 -3.34
CA LEU A 134 -6.73 5.09 -2.21
C LEU A 134 -7.39 5.46 -0.88
N ASN A 135 -7.80 6.71 -0.71
CA ASN A 135 -8.50 7.14 0.50
C ASN A 135 -9.80 6.39 0.70
N GLN A 136 -10.53 6.12 -0.38
CA GLN A 136 -11.76 5.33 -0.31
C GLN A 136 -11.46 3.90 0.14
N ILE A 137 -10.40 3.30 -0.40
CA ILE A 137 -9.95 1.98 0.02
C ILE A 137 -9.61 1.97 1.51
N LEU A 138 -8.85 2.94 1.96
CA LEU A 138 -8.47 3.06 3.36
C LEU A 138 -9.68 3.23 4.26
N SER A 139 -10.66 4.02 3.82
CA SER A 139 -11.90 4.25 4.53
C SER A 139 -12.69 2.95 4.71
N GLU A 140 -12.76 2.14 3.66
CA GLU A 140 -13.43 0.85 3.72
C GLU A 140 -12.69 -0.10 4.66
N MET A 141 -11.38 -0.04 4.68
CA MET A 141 -10.57 -0.87 5.57
C MET A 141 -10.75 -0.49 7.04
N ASP A 142 -10.93 0.79 7.32
CA ASP A 142 -11.14 1.27 8.70
C ASP A 142 -12.41 0.66 9.30
N GLY A 143 -13.38 0.30 8.48
CA GLY A 143 -14.59 -0.37 8.95
C GLY A 143 -14.34 -1.78 9.46
N PHE A 144 -13.22 -2.39 9.10
CA PHE A 144 -12.91 -3.75 9.53
C PHE A 144 -12.23 -3.78 10.89
N GLU A 145 -11.38 -2.82 11.18
CA GLU A 145 -10.76 -2.77 12.49
C GLU A 145 -10.00 -1.48 12.74
N LYS A 146 -10.12 -0.98 13.95
CA LYS A 146 -9.33 0.15 14.42
C LYS A 146 -8.07 -0.40 15.09
N ASP A 147 -7.01 0.36 15.03
CA ASP A 147 -5.75 0.08 15.76
C ASP A 147 -4.95 -1.10 15.26
N THR A 148 -5.06 -1.44 13.99
CA THR A 148 -4.19 -2.46 13.41
C THR A 148 -2.94 -1.82 12.82
N SER A 149 -1.82 -2.52 12.95
CA SER A 149 -0.55 -2.11 12.37
C SER A 149 -0.42 -2.70 10.95
N VAL A 150 -1.39 -2.40 10.10
CA VAL A 150 -1.39 -2.80 8.70
C VAL A 150 -1.28 -1.54 7.84
N ILE A 151 -0.27 -1.52 7.00
CA ILE A 151 -0.04 -0.39 6.09
C ILE A 151 -0.41 -0.82 4.69
N VAL A 152 -1.14 0.04 3.98
CA VAL A 152 -1.50 -0.19 2.59
C VAL A 152 -0.56 0.58 1.68
N LEU A 153 0.09 -0.12 0.77
CA LEU A 153 0.88 0.49 -0.29
C LEU A 153 0.15 0.26 -1.60
N ALA A 154 -0.14 1.30 -2.34
CA ALA A 154 -0.82 1.19 -3.62
C ALA A 154 0.04 1.76 -4.72
N ALA A 155 0.07 1.08 -5.87
CA ALA A 155 0.86 1.51 -7.01
C ALA A 155 -0.02 2.00 -8.14
N THR A 156 0.38 3.09 -8.73
CA THR A 156 -0.31 3.68 -9.88
C THR A 156 0.71 4.25 -10.85
N ASN A 157 0.35 4.32 -12.12
CA ASN A 157 1.24 4.80 -13.15
C ASN A 157 1.21 6.31 -13.31
N ARG A 158 2.39 6.86 -13.56
CA ARG A 158 2.57 8.25 -13.93
C ARG A 158 3.81 8.34 -14.80
N PRO A 159 3.79 9.12 -15.88
CA PRO A 159 4.84 9.02 -16.90
C PRO A 159 6.19 9.64 -16.53
N ASP A 160 6.28 10.45 -15.50
CA ASP A 160 7.50 11.21 -15.22
C ASP A 160 8.42 10.62 -14.15
N ILE A 161 8.01 10.60 -12.89
CA ILE A 161 8.88 10.21 -11.78
C ILE A 161 8.19 9.30 -10.77
N LEU A 162 9.00 8.53 -10.04
CA LEU A 162 8.51 7.78 -8.90
C LEU A 162 8.45 8.70 -7.68
N ASP A 163 7.28 8.81 -7.08
CA ASP A 163 7.06 9.68 -5.93
C ASP A 163 6.12 9.00 -4.93
N PRO A 164 6.58 8.73 -3.71
CA PRO A 164 5.68 8.21 -2.69
C PRO A 164 4.88 9.33 -2.04
N ALA A 165 3.58 9.15 -1.95
CA ALA A 165 2.70 10.08 -1.26
C ALA A 165 2.15 9.37 -0.02
N LEU A 166 2.45 9.89 1.16
CA LEU A 166 2.00 9.30 2.41
C LEU A 166 0.64 9.86 2.81
N LEU A 167 -0.30 8.97 3.09
CA LEU A 167 -1.65 9.34 3.51
C LEU A 167 -1.83 9.00 4.98
N ARG A 168 -2.26 9.98 5.74
CA ARG A 168 -2.38 9.84 7.19
C ARG A 168 -3.82 9.66 7.68
#